data_b6e55da0f6d5c193ff6f350259665111
#
_entry.id   b6e55da0f6d5c193ff6f350259665111
#
_cell.length_a   1.000
_cell.length_b   1.000
_cell.length_c   1.000
_cell.angle_alpha   90.00
_cell.angle_beta   90.00
_cell.angle_gamma   90.00
#
_symmetry.space_group_name_H-M   'P 1'
#
loop_
_entity.id
_entity.type
_entity.pdbx_description
1 polymer ?
#
loop_
_entity_poly.entity_id
_entity_poly.type
_entity_poly.pdbx_seq_one_letter_code
_entity_poly.pdbx_strand_id
1 'polypeptide(L)'
;MRREGAVVMQPVSADGAVASPGVGGAGKIRVTLKLYASLTPYLPEAFRKGHAMPMVVDAEATIASIVAPLGMPPALVKLVVLNGVFVPPGERPVRRFADGDVLAIWPPVAGG
;
A
#
# COMPACT_ATOMS: atom_id res chain seq x y z
N MET A 1 -5.32 20.61 -9.97
CA MET A 1 -5.17 20.16 -9.77
C MET A 1 -4.80 19.52 -9.45
N ARG A 2 -4.39 19.32 -9.32
CA ARG A 2 -3.95 18.74 -9.02
C ARG A 2 -3.78 17.89 -8.67
N ARG A 3 -3.44 17.54 -8.63
CA ARG A 3 -3.20 16.78 -8.31
C ARG A 3 -3.20 16.02 -7.84
N GLU A 4 -3.04 15.73 -8.04
CA GLU A 4 -3.01 15.03 -7.60
C GLU A 4 -2.90 14.40 -6.89
N GLY A 5 -2.85 14.16 -6.92
CA GLY A 5 -2.88 13.52 -6.47
C GLY A 5 -2.57 13.08 -5.66
N ALA A 6 -2.44 13.21 -5.71
CA ALA A 6 -2.37 12.95 -4.81
C ALA A 6 -1.74 12.01 -4.13
N VAL A 7 -1.41 11.20 -4.53
CA VAL A 7 -0.86 10.21 -3.83
C VAL A 7 0.56 10.20 -3.97
N VAL A 8 1.23 10.53 -3.00
CA VAL A 8 2.63 10.46 -3.09
C VAL A 8 3.02 9.19 -2.47
N MET A 9 3.47 8.27 -3.22
CA MET A 9 3.86 7.00 -2.67
C MET A 9 5.34 6.91 -2.75
N GLN A 10 5.99 7.07 -1.66
CA GLN A 10 7.43 6.98 -1.64
C GLN A 10 7.87 5.90 -0.68
N PRO A 11 8.62 4.93 -1.16
CA PRO A 11 9.14 3.93 -0.23
C PRO A 11 10.15 4.59 0.68
N VAL A 12 10.17 4.18 1.93
CA VAL A 12 11.19 4.68 2.82
C VAL A 12 12.43 3.86 2.63
N SER A 13 13.54 4.38 3.05
CA SER A 13 14.76 3.66 2.84
C SER A 13 14.78 2.42 3.69
N ALA A 14 15.63 1.51 3.31
CA ALA A 14 15.69 0.25 3.98
C ALA A 14 16.10 0.37 5.42
N ASP A 15 16.75 1.44 5.79
CA ASP A 15 17.12 1.58 7.18
C ASP A 15 15.95 2.14 7.98
N GLY A 16 14.85 2.40 7.34
CA GLY A 16 13.67 2.78 8.05
C GLY A 16 13.63 4.17 8.48
N ALA A 17 14.49 4.93 8.08
CA ALA A 17 14.53 6.20 8.58
C ALA A 17 13.55 7.03 8.00
N VAL A 18 12.52 7.08 8.39
CA VAL A 18 11.62 7.92 7.89
C VAL A 18 11.67 9.04 8.58
N ALA A 19 11.91 9.84 8.18
CA ALA A 19 11.98 10.89 8.74
C ALA A 19 10.96 11.41 9.32
N SER A 20 10.60 11.87 9.57
CA SER A 20 9.76 12.40 10.05
C SER A 20 8.96 12.77 10.45
N PRO A 21 8.78 12.77 10.87
CA PRO A 21 7.86 12.84 11.42
C PRO A 21 7.25 13.84 11.73
N GLY A 22 7.28 14.21 12.18
CA GLY A 22 6.73 15.22 12.54
C GLY A 22 5.87 15.77 11.84
N VAL A 23 5.74 15.54 11.17
CA VAL A 23 5.11 16.04 10.44
C VAL A 23 4.02 16.40 10.74
N GLY A 24 3.75 16.34 11.37
CA GLY A 24 2.75 16.76 11.61
C GLY A 24 1.86 16.98 10.82
N GLY A 25 1.59 17.23 10.62
CA GLY A 25 0.81 17.51 9.85
C GLY A 25 0.12 16.75 9.36
N ALA A 26 -0.50 17.09 8.92
CA ALA A 26 -1.29 16.48 8.46
C ALA A 26 -1.06 15.80 7.50
N GLY A 27 -0.48 15.75 7.01
CA GLY A 27 -0.44 15.25 5.93
C GLY A 27 0.00 13.91 5.68
N LYS A 28 0.92 13.33 6.32
CA LYS A 28 1.51 12.05 5.94
C LYS A 28 1.43 11.02 7.04
N ILE A 29 1.25 9.79 6.61
CA ILE A 29 1.27 8.66 7.53
C ILE A 29 2.11 7.56 6.93
N ARG A 30 2.49 6.59 7.74
CA ARG A 30 3.27 5.45 7.31
C ARG A 30 2.38 4.23 7.18
N VAL A 31 2.59 3.49 6.12
CA VAL A 31 1.83 2.29 5.84
C VAL A 31 2.82 1.26 5.31
N THR A 32 2.66 0.01 5.66
CA THR A 32 3.46 -1.05 5.07
C THR A 32 2.62 -1.79 4.05
N LEU A 33 3.14 -1.91 2.83
CA LEU A 33 2.47 -2.65 1.78
C LEU A 33 3.14 -4.00 1.64
N LYS A 34 2.36 -5.07 1.67
CA LYS A 34 2.88 -6.42 1.47
C LYS A 34 2.23 -7.02 0.24
N LEU A 35 3.06 -7.52 -0.66
CA LEU A 35 2.58 -8.18 -1.87
C LEU A 35 3.14 -9.59 -1.92
N TYR A 36 2.27 -10.56 -2.22
CA TYR A 36 2.65 -11.96 -2.16
C TYR A 36 2.50 -12.66 -3.49
N ALA A 37 3.15 -13.79 -3.62
CA ALA A 37 3.04 -14.68 -4.78
C ALA A 37 3.35 -13.91 -6.06
N SER A 38 2.51 -14.01 -7.05
CA SER A 38 2.79 -13.38 -8.34
C SER A 38 2.73 -11.86 -8.27
N LEU A 39 2.32 -11.29 -7.16
CA LEU A 39 2.32 -9.83 -7.02
C LEU A 39 3.66 -9.30 -6.51
N THR A 40 4.51 -10.16 -5.96
CA THR A 40 5.78 -9.71 -5.42
C THR A 40 6.61 -8.89 -6.40
N PRO A 41 6.67 -9.23 -7.70
CA PRO A 41 7.47 -8.42 -8.63
C PRO A 41 7.01 -6.98 -8.79
N TYR A 42 5.82 -6.65 -8.32
CA TYR A 42 5.37 -5.26 -8.37
C TYR A 42 5.96 -4.42 -7.25
N LEU A 43 6.65 -5.05 -6.30
CA LEU A 43 7.44 -4.29 -5.34
C LEU A 43 8.78 -3.95 -5.95
N PRO A 44 9.40 -2.84 -5.55
CA PRO A 44 10.78 -2.59 -5.94
C PRO A 44 11.67 -3.74 -5.48
N GLU A 45 12.73 -3.97 -6.24
CA GLU A 45 13.57 -5.13 -6.01
C GLU A 45 14.05 -5.22 -4.57
N ALA A 46 14.38 -4.09 -3.98
CA ALA A 46 14.92 -4.08 -2.62
C ALA A 46 13.94 -4.65 -1.59
N PHE A 47 12.65 -4.68 -1.90
CA PHE A 47 11.66 -5.14 -0.94
C PHE A 47 11.05 -6.49 -1.29
N ARG A 48 11.46 -7.09 -2.42
CA ARG A 48 10.81 -8.32 -2.85
C ARG A 48 11.08 -9.49 -1.94
N LYS A 49 12.29 -9.58 -1.41
CA LYS A 49 12.62 -10.71 -0.59
C LYS A 49 11.77 -10.76 0.67
N GLY A 50 11.49 -9.62 1.25
CA GLY A 50 10.68 -9.59 2.46
C GLY A 50 9.20 -9.41 2.18
N HIS A 51 8.81 -9.26 0.92
CA HIS A 51 7.42 -9.06 0.53
C HIS A 51 6.78 -7.83 1.16
N ALA A 52 7.55 -6.90 1.65
CA ALA A 52 7.00 -5.76 2.37
C ALA A 52 7.75 -4.48 2.02
N MET A 53 7.01 -3.42 1.82
CA MET A 53 7.58 -2.13 1.50
C MET A 53 6.96 -1.06 2.39
N PRO A 54 7.74 -0.43 3.25
CA PRO A 54 7.22 0.71 4.00
C PRO A 54 7.00 1.89 3.08
N MET A 55 5.93 2.61 3.29
CA MET A 55 5.57 3.73 2.45
C MET A 55 5.14 4.90 3.29
N VAL A 56 5.31 6.10 2.75
CA VAL A 56 4.73 7.29 3.33
C VAL A 56 3.66 7.76 2.35
N VAL A 57 2.45 7.90 2.82
CA VAL A 57 1.33 8.28 1.96
C VAL A 57 0.56 9.42 2.62
N ASP A 58 -0.28 10.07 1.83
CA ASP A 58 -1.15 11.09 2.38
C ASP A 58 -2.09 10.50 3.40
N ALA A 59 -2.38 11.26 4.42
CA ALA A 59 -3.33 10.81 5.44
C ALA A 59 -4.70 10.54 4.85
N GLU A 60 -5.00 11.11 3.69
CA GLU A 60 -6.30 10.89 3.06
C GLU A 60 -6.26 9.83 1.98
N ALA A 61 -5.14 9.19 1.78
CA ALA A 61 -5.05 8.15 0.77
C ALA A 61 -5.98 6.99 1.11
N THR A 62 -6.55 6.40 0.06
CA THR A 62 -7.38 5.22 0.23
C THR A 62 -6.64 4.00 -0.28
N ILE A 63 -7.15 2.83 0.04
CA ILE A 63 -6.53 1.60 -0.45
C ILE A 63 -6.44 1.63 -1.96
N ALA A 64 -7.53 1.96 -2.64
CA ALA A 64 -7.49 1.98 -4.09
C ALA A 64 -6.50 3.00 -4.62
N SER A 65 -6.36 4.13 -3.95
CA SER A 65 -5.47 5.17 -4.45
C SER A 65 -4.00 4.78 -4.37
N ILE A 66 -3.60 3.94 -3.44
CA ILE A 66 -2.21 3.52 -3.42
C ILE A 66 -1.99 2.26 -4.24
N VAL A 67 -3.03 1.47 -4.48
CA VAL A 67 -2.89 0.26 -5.26
C VAL A 67 -2.84 0.57 -6.76
N ALA A 68 -3.66 1.52 -7.21
CA ALA A 68 -3.77 1.79 -8.64
C ALA A 68 -2.42 2.13 -9.29
N PRO A 69 -1.59 2.98 -8.69
CA PRO A 69 -0.32 3.33 -9.36
C PRO A 69 0.67 2.18 -9.45
N LEU A 70 0.43 1.08 -8.73
CA LEU A 70 1.37 -0.03 -8.77
C LEU A 70 1.26 -0.81 -10.08
N GLY A 71 0.18 -0.62 -10.81
CA GLY A 71 0.07 -1.26 -12.11
C GLY A 71 -0.33 -2.71 -12.10
N MET A 72 -0.77 -3.21 -10.96
CA MET A 72 -1.19 -4.61 -10.91
C MET A 72 -2.49 -4.79 -11.65
N PRO A 73 -2.60 -5.82 -12.50
CA PRO A 73 -3.88 -6.07 -13.17
C PRO A 73 -4.98 -6.27 -12.13
N PRO A 74 -6.14 -5.69 -12.33
CA PRO A 74 -7.21 -5.84 -11.33
C PRO A 74 -7.56 -7.29 -11.02
N ALA A 75 -7.44 -8.17 -12.01
CA ALA A 75 -7.76 -9.57 -11.77
C ALA A 75 -6.82 -10.22 -10.78
N LEU A 76 -5.63 -9.65 -10.57
CA LEU A 76 -4.69 -10.21 -9.64
C LEU A 76 -4.81 -9.64 -8.24
N VAL A 77 -5.60 -8.60 -8.06
CA VAL A 77 -5.78 -8.01 -6.73
C VAL A 77 -7.00 -8.68 -6.12
N LYS A 78 -6.78 -9.88 -5.59
CA LYS A 78 -7.91 -10.70 -5.18
C LYS A 78 -8.24 -10.55 -3.71
N LEU A 79 -7.27 -10.75 -2.85
CA LEU A 79 -7.49 -10.70 -1.43
C LEU A 79 -6.76 -9.49 -0.88
N VAL A 80 -7.49 -8.52 -0.39
CA VAL A 80 -6.92 -7.31 0.18
C VAL A 80 -7.25 -7.31 1.66
N VAL A 81 -6.21 -7.26 2.49
CA VAL A 81 -6.36 -7.40 3.93
C VAL A 81 -5.67 -6.22 4.60
N LEU A 82 -6.40 -5.51 5.44
CA LEU A 82 -5.84 -4.38 6.18
C LEU A 82 -5.78 -4.77 7.64
N ASN A 83 -4.57 -4.84 8.16
CA ASN A 83 -4.34 -5.24 9.57
C ASN A 83 -5.05 -6.55 9.91
N GLY A 84 -5.02 -7.48 8.95
CA GLY A 84 -5.61 -8.79 9.20
C GLY A 84 -7.10 -8.89 8.89
N VAL A 85 -7.72 -7.82 8.40
CA VAL A 85 -9.15 -7.82 8.13
C VAL A 85 -9.39 -7.64 6.63
N PHE A 86 -10.19 -8.53 6.05
CA PHE A 86 -10.48 -8.46 4.62
C PHE A 86 -11.24 -7.18 4.28
N VAL A 87 -10.84 -6.55 3.18
CA VAL A 87 -11.50 -5.34 2.69
C VAL A 87 -12.16 -5.68 1.35
N PRO A 88 -13.48 -5.67 1.29
CA PRO A 88 -14.16 -5.98 0.03
C PRO A 88 -13.87 -4.95 -1.06
N PRO A 89 -14.00 -5.34 -2.32
CA PRO A 89 -13.68 -4.43 -3.40
C PRO A 89 -14.42 -3.10 -3.32
N GLY A 90 -15.65 -3.10 -2.88
CA GLY A 90 -16.43 -1.87 -2.82
C GLY A 90 -15.95 -0.90 -1.77
N GLU A 91 -15.20 -1.37 -0.79
CA GLU A 91 -14.69 -0.47 0.24
C GLU A 91 -13.33 0.09 -0.06
N ARG A 92 -12.61 -0.50 -1.01
CA ARG A 92 -11.22 -0.08 -1.26
C ARG A 92 -11.11 1.36 -1.72
N PRO A 93 -12.04 1.89 -2.51
CA PRO A 93 -11.94 3.29 -2.93
C PRO A 93 -12.21 4.29 -1.83
N VAL A 94 -12.81 3.87 -0.72
CA VAL A 94 -13.14 4.80 0.34
C VAL A 94 -12.44 4.50 1.65
N ARG A 95 -11.78 3.34 1.77
CA ARG A 95 -11.15 2.99 3.02
C ARG A 95 -9.81 3.70 3.15
N ARG A 96 -9.67 4.49 4.18
CA ARG A 96 -8.43 5.19 4.45
C ARG A 96 -7.57 4.40 5.41
N PHE A 97 -6.36 4.89 5.60
CA PHE A 97 -5.39 4.26 6.49
C PHE A 97 -5.20 5.08 7.75
N ALA A 98 -4.71 4.42 8.78
CA ALA A 98 -4.17 5.10 9.95
C ALA A 98 -2.67 4.86 9.96
N ASP A 99 -1.94 5.72 10.62
CA ASP A 99 -0.51 5.59 10.68
C ASP A 99 -0.13 4.23 11.26
N GLY A 100 0.76 3.53 10.59
CA GLY A 100 1.20 2.21 11.02
C GLY A 100 0.43 1.05 10.46
N ASP A 101 -0.58 1.32 9.64
CA ASP A 101 -1.37 0.23 9.07
C ASP A 101 -0.54 -0.66 8.15
N VAL A 102 -0.97 -1.91 8.04
CA VAL A 102 -0.33 -2.89 7.17
C VAL A 102 -1.37 -3.40 6.18
N LEU A 103 -1.09 -3.19 4.90
CA LEU A 103 -1.96 -3.63 3.83
C LEU A 103 -1.30 -4.80 3.11
N ALA A 104 -1.97 -5.94 3.07
CA ALA A 104 -1.44 -7.13 2.41
C ALA A 104 -2.35 -7.52 1.26
N ILE A 105 -1.76 -7.90 0.14
CA ILE A 105 -2.53 -8.25 -1.05
C ILE A 105 -2.02 -9.57 -1.61
N TRP A 106 -2.95 -10.46 -1.92
CA TRP A 106 -2.66 -11.74 -2.56
C TRP A 106 -3.42 -11.85 -3.86
N PRO A 107 -2.81 -12.51 -4.85
CA PRO A 107 -3.54 -12.80 -6.09
C PRO A 107 -4.45 -14.00 -5.90
N PRO A 108 -5.26 -14.35 -6.89
CA PRO A 108 -6.00 -15.59 -6.84
C PRO A 108 -5.03 -16.74 -6.75
N VAL A 109 -5.42 -17.78 -6.01
CA VAL A 109 -4.56 -18.94 -5.92
C VAL A 109 -5.09 -20.00 -6.85
N ALA A 110 -4.16 -20.79 -7.39
CA ALA A 110 -4.53 -21.83 -8.33
C ALA A 110 -5.40 -22.84 -7.62
N GLY A 111 -6.47 -23.21 -8.24
CA GLY A 111 -7.31 -24.24 -7.70
C GLY A 111 -8.22 -23.80 -6.59
N GLY A 112 -8.15 -22.56 -6.26
CA GLY A 112 -8.93 -22.17 -5.11
C GLY A 112 -9.87 -21.08 -5.34
#